data_a8cc842145481955035c58bcadc7c8f6
#
_entry.id   a8cc842145481955035c58bcadc7c8f6
#
_cell.length_a   1.000
_cell.length_b   1.000
_cell.length_c   1.000
_cell.angle_alpha   90.00
_cell.angle_beta   90.00
_cell.angle_gamma   90.00
#
_symmetry.space_group_name_H-M   'P 1'
#
loop_
_entity.id
_entity.type
_entity.pdbx_description
1 polymer ?
#
loop_
_entity_poly.entity_id
_entity_poly.type
_entity_poly.pdbx_seq_one_letter_code
_entity_poly.pdbx_strand_id
1 'polypeptide(L)'
;MVKSMTGFGKGEATLQNKKITVEIRSLNSKQLDLGLRLPAVYRQSEYEIRNIITRTVQRGKVDVFVTVESQTVETPARINKEVFAAYAEQLRDAARNAQLNYAGIGWDSAALQAIMRLPEVVSTEAESISDEEHAALVAATEAAVAQLDAFRLQEGAILIADLLSRVDKIEGYKQEVVPFEKARTETVRARLLENL
;
A
#
# COMPACT_ATOMS: atom_id res chain seq x y z
N MET A 1 0.24 7.16 -25.91
CA MET A 1 0.21 5.71 -25.61
C MET A 1 -1.01 5.43 -24.75
N VAL A 2 -1.74 4.37 -25.03
CA VAL A 2 -2.91 3.96 -24.21
C VAL A 2 -2.39 3.12 -23.05
N LYS A 3 -2.88 3.43 -21.84
CA LYS A 3 -2.55 2.68 -20.62
C LYS A 3 -3.80 1.97 -20.12
N SER A 4 -3.67 0.74 -19.68
CA SER A 4 -4.74 0.08 -18.93
C SER A 4 -5.05 0.81 -17.63
N MET A 5 -6.25 0.63 -17.12
CA MET A 5 -6.66 1.20 -15.83
C MET A 5 -6.43 0.24 -14.67
N THR A 6 -6.22 -1.04 -14.97
CA THR A 6 -5.80 -2.07 -14.01
C THR A 6 -4.30 -2.21 -14.00
N GLY A 7 -3.75 -2.61 -12.88
CA GLY A 7 -2.32 -2.85 -12.75
C GLY A 7 -1.87 -3.14 -11.34
N PHE A 8 -0.64 -3.61 -11.24
CA PHE A 8 0.05 -3.93 -10.01
C PHE A 8 1.48 -3.40 -10.07
N GLY A 9 1.96 -2.89 -8.96
CA GLY A 9 3.36 -2.52 -8.80
C GLY A 9 3.83 -2.84 -7.39
N LYS A 10 5.08 -3.28 -7.28
CA LYS A 10 5.73 -3.58 -6.02
C LYS A 10 7.10 -2.90 -5.97
N GLY A 11 7.39 -2.24 -4.87
CA GLY A 11 8.71 -1.68 -4.59
C GLY A 11 9.22 -2.17 -3.26
N GLU A 12 10.49 -2.44 -3.15
CA GLU A 12 11.13 -2.90 -1.94
C GLU A 12 12.36 -2.06 -1.64
N ALA A 13 12.55 -1.73 -0.37
CA ALA A 13 13.77 -1.12 0.14
C ALA A 13 14.24 -1.89 1.37
N THR A 14 15.53 -2.20 1.41
CA THR A 14 16.13 -2.94 2.53
C THR A 14 17.08 -2.02 3.27
N LEU A 15 16.83 -1.86 4.55
CA LEU A 15 17.70 -1.24 5.53
C LEU A 15 18.40 -2.32 6.36
N GLN A 16 19.41 -1.95 7.17
CA GLN A 16 20.18 -2.93 7.93
C GLN A 16 19.33 -3.90 8.76
N ASN A 17 18.21 -3.40 9.34
CA ASN A 17 17.37 -4.16 10.27
C ASN A 17 15.91 -4.25 9.85
N LYS A 18 15.49 -3.58 8.74
CA LYS A 18 14.10 -3.50 8.31
C LYS A 18 14.01 -3.67 6.80
N LYS A 19 12.98 -4.36 6.35
CA LYS A 19 12.59 -4.43 4.94
C LYS A 19 11.26 -3.73 4.78
N ILE A 20 11.22 -2.70 3.94
CA ILE A 20 10.00 -1.95 3.59
C ILE A 20 9.53 -2.48 2.25
N THR A 21 8.28 -2.90 2.19
CA THR A 21 7.61 -3.33 0.96
C THR A 21 6.40 -2.44 0.70
N VAL A 22 6.33 -1.88 -0.50
CA VAL A 22 5.20 -1.06 -0.95
C VAL A 22 4.51 -1.81 -2.11
N GLU A 23 3.26 -2.15 -1.94
CA GLU A 23 2.42 -2.74 -2.99
C GLU A 23 1.33 -1.76 -3.41
N ILE A 24 1.17 -1.57 -4.71
CA ILE A 24 0.16 -0.69 -5.30
C ILE A 24 -0.71 -1.51 -6.24
N ARG A 25 -2.02 -1.46 -6.05
CA ARG A 25 -3.01 -2.11 -6.91
C ARG A 25 -3.94 -1.06 -7.48
N SER A 26 -4.15 -1.07 -8.78
CA SER A 26 -5.04 -0.15 -9.47
C SER A 26 -6.19 -0.92 -10.13
N LEU A 27 -7.41 -0.43 -9.92
CA LEU A 27 -8.63 -0.92 -10.54
C LEU A 27 -9.32 0.21 -11.33
N ASN A 28 -10.21 -0.19 -12.24
CA ASN A 28 -10.96 0.77 -13.03
C ASN A 28 -11.92 1.59 -12.15
N SER A 29 -11.80 2.92 -12.23
CA SER A 29 -12.74 3.88 -11.63
C SER A 29 -12.79 5.17 -12.44
N LYS A 30 -13.91 5.88 -12.37
CA LYS A 30 -14.11 7.16 -13.07
C LYS A 30 -13.26 8.29 -12.45
N GLN A 31 -13.08 8.27 -11.16
CA GLN A 31 -12.31 9.24 -10.38
C GLN A 31 -11.12 8.56 -9.71
N LEU A 32 -10.14 9.34 -9.29
CA LEU A 32 -9.06 8.83 -8.46
C LEU A 32 -9.58 8.63 -7.03
N ASP A 33 -9.60 7.38 -6.60
CA ASP A 33 -9.88 6.97 -5.22
C ASP A 33 -8.63 6.29 -4.69
N LEU A 34 -7.94 6.94 -3.75
CA LEU A 34 -6.66 6.50 -3.20
C LEU A 34 -6.82 6.07 -1.75
N GLY A 35 -6.82 4.76 -1.55
CA GLY A 35 -6.73 4.11 -0.24
C GLY A 35 -5.26 3.86 0.12
N LEU A 36 -4.81 4.36 1.28
CA LEU A 36 -3.45 4.18 1.76
C LEU A 36 -3.48 3.49 3.12
N ARG A 37 -2.77 2.37 3.24
CA ARG A 37 -2.62 1.61 4.48
C ARG A 37 -1.16 1.59 4.89
N LEU A 38 -0.85 2.32 5.96
CA LEU A 38 0.48 2.49 6.54
C LEU A 38 0.49 2.01 7.98
N PRO A 39 1.59 1.44 8.47
CA PRO A 39 1.85 1.33 9.89
C PRO A 39 1.84 2.71 10.56
N ALA A 40 1.41 2.78 11.83
CA ALA A 40 1.19 4.05 12.53
C ALA A 40 2.44 4.96 12.56
N VAL A 41 3.62 4.34 12.61
CA VAL A 41 4.92 5.02 12.61
C VAL A 41 5.15 5.90 11.37
N TYR A 42 4.62 5.48 10.20
CA TYR A 42 4.82 6.17 8.91
C TYR A 42 3.71 7.17 8.55
N ARG A 43 2.77 7.45 9.45
CA ARG A 43 1.66 8.38 9.15
C ARG A 43 2.10 9.77 8.74
N GLN A 44 3.21 10.26 9.27
CA GLN A 44 3.76 11.57 8.88
C GLN A 44 4.20 11.62 7.40
N SER A 45 4.54 10.47 6.78
CA SER A 45 4.92 10.36 5.37
C SER A 45 3.71 10.19 4.43
N GLU A 46 2.50 10.09 4.95
CA GLU A 46 1.29 9.82 4.15
C GLU A 46 1.07 10.85 3.05
N TYR A 47 1.26 12.12 3.36
CA TYR A 47 1.05 13.21 2.42
C TYR A 47 2.01 13.13 1.23
N GLU A 48 3.27 12.83 1.48
CA GLU A 48 4.29 12.71 0.43
C GLU A 48 4.04 11.50 -0.47
N ILE A 49 3.70 10.35 0.12
CA ILE A 49 3.34 9.15 -0.62
C ILE A 49 2.12 9.41 -1.51
N ARG A 50 1.09 10.09 -1.00
CA ARG A 50 -0.08 10.51 -1.78
C ARG A 50 0.32 11.36 -2.98
N ASN A 51 1.20 12.32 -2.78
CA ASN A 51 1.66 13.20 -3.85
C ASN A 51 2.43 12.45 -4.94
N ILE A 52 3.32 11.52 -4.58
CA ILE A 52 4.07 10.69 -5.53
C ILE A 52 3.10 9.88 -6.41
N ILE A 53 2.11 9.25 -5.80
CA ILE A 53 1.14 8.42 -6.52
C ILE A 53 0.24 9.27 -7.42
N THR A 54 -0.28 10.39 -6.91
CA THR A 54 -1.23 11.26 -7.63
C THR A 54 -0.60 11.93 -8.85
N ARG A 55 0.71 12.18 -8.83
CA ARG A 55 1.44 12.72 -10.00
C ARG A 55 1.43 11.76 -11.18
N THR A 56 1.41 10.46 -10.94
CA THR A 56 1.50 9.42 -11.98
C THR A 56 0.13 8.83 -12.32
N VAL A 57 -0.73 8.64 -11.33
CA VAL A 57 -2.06 8.03 -11.51
C VAL A 57 -3.12 9.10 -11.50
N GLN A 58 -3.68 9.38 -12.69
CA GLN A 58 -4.68 10.44 -12.87
C GLN A 58 -6.11 9.99 -12.50
N ARG A 59 -6.42 8.70 -12.63
CA ARG A 59 -7.73 8.11 -12.32
C ARG A 59 -7.61 6.61 -12.01
N GLY A 60 -8.61 6.07 -11.34
CA GLY A 60 -8.68 4.68 -10.91
C GLY A 60 -8.86 4.56 -9.41
N LYS A 61 -9.31 3.41 -8.96
CA LYS A 61 -9.25 3.05 -7.54
C LYS A 61 -7.87 2.46 -7.27
N VAL A 62 -7.10 3.09 -6.41
CA VAL A 62 -5.72 2.71 -6.09
C VAL A 62 -5.62 2.35 -4.62
N ASP A 63 -5.30 1.12 -4.33
CA ASP A 63 -5.03 0.66 -2.98
C ASP A 63 -3.52 0.47 -2.80
N VAL A 64 -2.97 1.09 -1.78
CA VAL A 64 -1.54 1.06 -1.43
C VAL A 64 -1.37 0.42 -0.07
N PHE A 65 -0.50 -0.56 -0.01
CA PHE A 65 -0.15 -1.28 1.21
C PHE A 65 1.34 -1.12 1.48
N VAL A 66 1.66 -0.59 2.64
CA VAL A 66 3.04 -0.52 3.13
C VAL A 66 3.20 -1.54 4.23
N THR A 67 4.12 -2.48 4.04
CA THR A 67 4.46 -3.51 5.02
C THR A 67 5.92 -3.34 5.41
N VAL A 68 6.20 -3.43 6.68
CA VAL A 68 7.55 -3.34 7.22
C VAL A 68 7.84 -4.60 8.02
N GLU A 69 8.88 -5.30 7.61
CA GLU A 69 9.40 -6.48 8.30
C GLU A 69 10.67 -6.09 9.04
N SER A 70 10.68 -6.21 10.37
CA SER A 70 11.89 -6.04 11.18
C SER A 70 12.63 -7.38 11.27
N GLN A 71 13.92 -7.36 11.00
CA GLN A 71 14.80 -8.53 11.14
C GLN A 71 15.31 -8.71 12.56
N THR A 72 15.14 -7.70 13.41
CA THR A 72 15.52 -7.74 14.83
C THR A 72 14.26 -7.79 15.68
N VAL A 73 14.32 -8.56 16.77
CA VAL A 73 13.28 -8.56 17.79
C VAL A 73 13.38 -7.24 18.57
N GLU A 74 12.76 -6.20 18.04
CA GLU A 74 12.56 -4.96 18.79
C GLU A 74 11.34 -5.16 19.70
N THR A 75 11.55 -5.09 21.00
CA THR A 75 10.44 -5.07 21.95
C THR A 75 9.78 -3.69 21.87
N PRO A 76 8.47 -3.60 21.54
CA PRO A 76 7.78 -2.32 21.40
C PRO A 76 7.68 -1.53 22.71
N ALA A 77 8.03 -2.16 23.83
CA ALA A 77 8.02 -1.57 25.15
C ALA A 77 9.42 -1.52 25.72
N ARG A 78 9.83 -0.35 26.21
CA ARG A 78 11.09 -0.12 26.93
C ARG A 78 10.81 0.15 28.39
N ILE A 79 11.68 -0.38 29.25
CA ILE A 79 11.63 -0.05 30.67
C ILE A 79 12.41 1.26 30.88
N ASN A 80 11.71 2.28 31.37
CA ASN A 80 12.34 3.53 31.78
C ASN A 80 13.08 3.33 33.09
N LYS A 81 14.41 3.15 32.97
CA LYS A 81 15.27 2.84 34.11
C LYS A 81 15.29 3.93 35.18
N GLU A 82 15.16 5.20 34.78
CA GLU A 82 15.18 6.33 35.69
C GLU A 82 13.87 6.39 36.52
N VAL A 83 12.73 6.25 35.86
CA VAL A 83 11.42 6.18 36.52
C VAL A 83 11.33 4.94 37.41
N PHE A 84 11.82 3.81 36.94
CA PHE A 84 11.87 2.57 37.72
C PHE A 84 12.68 2.78 39.01
N ALA A 85 13.86 3.38 38.92
CA ALA A 85 14.72 3.63 40.08
C ALA A 85 14.07 4.60 41.09
N ALA A 86 13.44 5.67 40.59
CA ALA A 86 12.73 6.62 41.42
C ALA A 86 11.57 5.99 42.20
N TYR A 87 10.76 5.15 41.56
CA TYR A 87 9.70 4.40 42.23
C TYR A 87 10.24 3.36 43.21
N ALA A 88 11.36 2.71 42.92
CA ALA A 88 11.98 1.77 43.82
C ALA A 88 12.47 2.47 45.13
N GLU A 89 12.98 3.69 45.03
CA GLU A 89 13.39 4.49 46.19
C GLU A 89 12.16 4.93 46.99
N GLN A 90 11.15 5.48 46.35
CA GLN A 90 9.91 5.88 47.03
C GLN A 90 9.24 4.70 47.76
N LEU A 91 9.24 3.51 47.14
CA LEU A 91 8.64 2.32 47.73
C LEU A 91 9.42 1.89 49.00
N ARG A 92 10.77 1.94 48.95
CA ARG A 92 11.62 1.65 50.14
C ARG A 92 11.39 2.67 51.26
N ASP A 93 11.30 3.93 50.92
CA ASP A 93 11.07 4.98 51.94
C ASP A 93 9.67 4.86 52.56
N ALA A 94 8.65 4.57 51.75
CA ALA A 94 7.30 4.30 52.24
C ALA A 94 7.28 3.09 53.18
N ALA A 95 7.94 2.01 52.78
CA ALA A 95 8.03 0.79 53.62
C ALA A 95 8.77 1.07 54.96
N ARG A 96 9.87 1.87 54.91
CA ARG A 96 10.60 2.29 56.10
C ARG A 96 9.73 3.11 57.03
N ASN A 97 9.00 4.09 56.50
CA ASN A 97 8.13 4.96 57.28
C ASN A 97 6.93 4.19 57.89
N ALA A 98 6.43 3.18 57.20
CA ALA A 98 5.37 2.28 57.65
C ALA A 98 5.87 1.15 58.57
N GLN A 99 7.14 1.11 58.88
CA GLN A 99 7.80 0.05 59.69
C GLN A 99 7.59 -1.39 59.14
N LEU A 100 7.45 -1.49 57.82
CA LEU A 100 7.33 -2.79 57.15
C LEU A 100 8.69 -3.47 57.02
N ASN A 101 8.68 -4.81 57.05
CA ASN A 101 9.90 -5.59 56.83
C ASN A 101 10.22 -5.65 55.33
N TYR A 102 10.96 -4.68 54.81
CA TYR A 102 11.33 -4.58 53.40
C TYR A 102 12.63 -5.35 53.08
N ALA A 103 13.25 -6.01 54.01
CA ALA A 103 14.45 -6.86 53.83
C ALA A 103 14.05 -8.37 53.86
N GLY A 104 12.78 -8.70 53.94
CA GLY A 104 12.29 -10.07 54.00
C GLY A 104 12.38 -10.80 52.65
N ILE A 105 12.39 -12.14 52.72
CA ILE A 105 12.37 -12.99 51.53
C ILE A 105 11.12 -12.69 50.72
N GLY A 106 11.25 -12.39 49.43
CA GLY A 106 10.15 -12.08 48.51
C GLY A 106 9.86 -10.58 48.33
N TRP A 107 10.46 -9.67 49.14
CA TRP A 107 10.28 -8.24 48.98
C TRP A 107 10.67 -7.77 47.56
N ASP A 108 11.85 -8.14 47.07
CA ASP A 108 12.34 -7.72 45.78
C ASP A 108 11.43 -8.18 44.62
N SER A 109 10.93 -9.39 44.73
CA SER A 109 9.97 -9.92 43.74
C SER A 109 8.63 -9.16 43.74
N ALA A 110 8.10 -8.87 44.93
CA ALA A 110 6.85 -8.11 45.09
C ALA A 110 7.03 -6.65 44.66
N ALA A 111 8.13 -6.03 45.02
CA ALA A 111 8.49 -4.66 44.63
C ALA A 111 8.64 -4.54 43.11
N LEU A 112 9.35 -5.47 42.47
CA LEU A 112 9.50 -5.52 41.02
C LEU A 112 8.13 -5.58 40.31
N GLN A 113 7.25 -6.50 40.75
CA GLN A 113 5.91 -6.64 40.17
C GLN A 113 5.05 -5.39 40.39
N ALA A 114 5.15 -4.75 41.56
CA ALA A 114 4.42 -3.52 41.87
C ALA A 114 4.90 -2.37 40.98
N ILE A 115 6.22 -2.14 40.91
CA ILE A 115 6.83 -1.05 40.13
C ILE A 115 6.53 -1.19 38.65
N MET A 116 6.59 -2.41 38.08
CA MET A 116 6.30 -2.66 36.67
C MET A 116 4.86 -2.33 36.25
N ARG A 117 3.96 -2.15 37.22
CA ARG A 117 2.56 -1.76 36.96
C ARG A 117 2.32 -0.25 37.15
N LEU A 118 3.30 0.48 37.65
CA LEU A 118 3.20 1.91 37.84
C LEU A 118 3.29 2.65 36.48
N PRO A 119 2.67 3.82 36.36
CA PRO A 119 2.66 4.58 35.13
C PRO A 119 4.10 4.98 34.72
N GLU A 120 4.34 5.06 33.42
CA GLU A 120 5.58 5.49 32.79
C GLU A 120 6.81 4.61 33.04
N VAL A 121 6.69 3.55 33.83
CA VAL A 121 7.77 2.56 34.03
C VAL A 121 7.99 1.74 32.77
N VAL A 122 6.89 1.37 32.10
CA VAL A 122 6.92 0.73 30.78
C VAL A 122 6.40 1.75 29.79
N SER A 123 7.30 2.34 29.02
CA SER A 123 6.96 3.29 27.97
C SER A 123 6.98 2.59 26.61
N THR A 124 5.93 2.78 25.85
CA THR A 124 5.96 2.53 24.43
C THR A 124 6.46 3.82 23.78
N GLU A 125 7.75 3.93 23.52
CA GLU A 125 8.26 5.05 22.76
C GLU A 125 7.53 5.04 21.40
N ALA A 126 6.95 6.16 21.03
CA ALA A 126 6.51 6.37 19.67
C ALA A 126 7.78 6.32 18.80
N GLU A 127 7.98 5.22 18.07
CA GLU A 127 9.09 5.09 17.14
C GLU A 127 9.02 6.28 16.17
N SER A 128 10.02 7.15 16.21
CA SER A 128 10.23 8.15 15.18
C SER A 128 11.01 7.50 14.05
N ILE A 129 10.52 7.64 12.83
CA ILE A 129 11.25 7.19 11.65
C ILE A 129 12.50 8.04 11.45
N SER A 130 13.63 7.39 11.15
CA SER A 130 14.85 8.09 10.76
C SER A 130 14.72 8.66 9.35
N ASP A 131 15.53 9.68 9.02
CA ASP A 131 15.58 10.25 7.67
C ASP A 131 15.94 9.20 6.61
N GLU A 132 16.81 8.24 6.96
CA GLU A 132 17.16 7.13 6.08
C GLU A 132 15.96 6.19 5.82
N GLU A 133 15.18 5.90 6.84
CA GLU A 133 14.00 5.06 6.74
C GLU A 133 12.90 5.76 5.93
N HIS A 134 12.75 7.06 6.12
CA HIS A 134 11.86 7.89 5.30
C HIS A 134 12.28 7.89 3.83
N ALA A 135 13.56 8.10 3.54
CA ALA A 135 14.09 8.08 2.17
C ALA A 135 13.91 6.70 1.51
N ALA A 136 14.09 5.61 2.27
CA ALA A 136 13.86 4.25 1.79
C ALA A 136 12.38 3.99 1.45
N LEU A 137 11.45 4.50 2.26
CA LEU A 137 10.02 4.40 2.00
C LEU A 137 9.62 5.16 0.73
N VAL A 138 10.16 6.36 0.54
CA VAL A 138 9.95 7.17 -0.68
C VAL A 138 10.48 6.42 -1.90
N ALA A 139 11.71 5.91 -1.86
CA ALA A 139 12.31 5.15 -2.96
C ALA A 139 11.52 3.89 -3.30
N ALA A 140 11.07 3.13 -2.31
CA ALA A 140 10.20 1.97 -2.51
C ALA A 140 8.86 2.35 -3.14
N THR A 141 8.28 3.49 -2.75
CA THR A 141 7.04 4.00 -3.33
C THR A 141 7.22 4.38 -4.79
N GLU A 142 8.29 5.10 -5.13
CA GLU A 142 8.61 5.48 -6.51
C GLU A 142 8.85 4.23 -7.39
N ALA A 143 9.56 3.23 -6.89
CA ALA A 143 9.77 1.97 -7.58
C ALA A 143 8.44 1.22 -7.84
N ALA A 144 7.56 1.17 -6.85
CA ALA A 144 6.23 0.56 -6.98
C ALA A 144 5.36 1.29 -8.02
N VAL A 145 5.38 2.63 -8.03
CA VAL A 145 4.66 3.46 -9.01
C VAL A 145 5.21 3.26 -10.42
N ALA A 146 6.52 3.20 -10.58
CA ALA A 146 7.16 2.95 -11.87
C ALA A 146 6.79 1.56 -12.42
N GLN A 147 6.79 0.54 -11.58
CA GLN A 147 6.37 -0.80 -11.97
C GLN A 147 4.89 -0.86 -12.35
N LEU A 148 4.02 -0.20 -11.58
CA LEU A 148 2.59 -0.07 -11.91
C LEU A 148 2.40 0.58 -13.29
N ASP A 149 3.13 1.66 -13.57
CA ASP A 149 3.02 2.37 -14.85
C ASP A 149 3.50 1.51 -16.03
N ALA A 150 4.61 0.80 -15.87
CA ALA A 150 5.12 -0.15 -16.85
C ALA A 150 4.11 -1.29 -17.12
N PHE A 151 3.51 -1.85 -16.09
CA PHE A 151 2.48 -2.88 -16.21
C PHE A 151 1.28 -2.35 -17.00
N ARG A 152 0.76 -1.17 -16.66
CA ARG A 152 -0.38 -0.54 -17.35
C ARG A 152 -0.10 -0.24 -18.83
N LEU A 153 1.13 0.15 -19.15
CA LEU A 153 1.58 0.35 -20.53
C LEU A 153 1.58 -0.94 -21.33
N GLN A 154 2.14 -2.00 -20.75
CA GLN A 154 2.20 -3.32 -21.39
C GLN A 154 0.80 -3.90 -21.64
N GLU A 155 -0.06 -3.87 -20.64
CA GLU A 155 -1.45 -4.32 -20.75
C GLU A 155 -2.23 -3.48 -21.77
N GLY A 156 -2.05 -2.15 -21.75
CA GLY A 156 -2.66 -1.26 -22.73
C GLY A 156 -2.24 -1.57 -24.18
N ALA A 157 -0.99 -1.92 -24.41
CA ALA A 157 -0.51 -2.31 -25.73
C ALA A 157 -1.16 -3.61 -26.23
N ILE A 158 -1.33 -4.60 -25.35
CA ILE A 158 -2.01 -5.87 -25.68
C ILE A 158 -3.48 -5.63 -26.02
N LEU A 159 -4.17 -4.81 -25.22
CA LEU A 159 -5.58 -4.47 -25.44
C LEU A 159 -5.79 -3.75 -26.78
N ILE A 160 -4.90 -2.82 -27.14
CA ILE A 160 -4.97 -2.13 -28.44
C ILE A 160 -4.76 -3.10 -29.59
N ALA A 161 -3.79 -3.99 -29.52
CA ALA A 161 -3.54 -4.97 -30.54
C ALA A 161 -4.76 -5.88 -30.78
N ASP A 162 -5.42 -6.35 -29.72
CA ASP A 162 -6.65 -7.14 -29.82
C ASP A 162 -7.80 -6.34 -30.46
N LEU A 163 -8.01 -5.08 -30.02
CA LEU A 163 -9.06 -4.21 -30.56
C LEU A 163 -8.84 -3.93 -32.05
N LEU A 164 -7.62 -3.62 -32.49
CA LEU A 164 -7.29 -3.39 -33.89
C LEU A 164 -7.55 -4.64 -34.72
N SER A 165 -7.12 -5.81 -34.24
CA SER A 165 -7.40 -7.09 -34.93
C SER A 165 -8.90 -7.35 -35.12
N ARG A 166 -9.74 -6.94 -34.16
CA ARG A 166 -11.21 -7.05 -34.27
C ARG A 166 -11.79 -6.05 -35.26
N VAL A 167 -11.25 -4.82 -35.28
CA VAL A 167 -11.65 -3.82 -36.27
C VAL A 167 -11.32 -4.29 -37.70
N ASP A 168 -10.10 -4.83 -37.91
CA ASP A 168 -9.70 -5.37 -39.19
C ASP A 168 -10.63 -6.49 -39.67
N LYS A 169 -11.06 -7.38 -38.76
CA LYS A 169 -12.07 -8.42 -39.08
C LYS A 169 -13.39 -7.83 -39.46
N ILE A 170 -13.88 -6.80 -38.78
CA ILE A 170 -15.15 -6.12 -39.11
C ILE A 170 -15.06 -5.47 -40.50
N GLU A 171 -13.93 -4.82 -40.80
CA GLU A 171 -13.69 -4.25 -42.12
C GLU A 171 -13.66 -5.32 -43.22
N GLY A 172 -13.01 -6.47 -42.94
CA GLY A 172 -13.04 -7.62 -43.84
C GLY A 172 -14.45 -8.12 -44.13
N TYR A 173 -15.26 -8.35 -43.10
CA TYR A 173 -16.64 -8.76 -43.25
C TYR A 173 -17.50 -7.73 -44.02
N LYS A 174 -17.25 -6.44 -43.78
CA LYS A 174 -17.90 -5.38 -44.58
C LYS A 174 -17.59 -5.51 -46.07
N GLN A 175 -16.36 -5.80 -46.44
CA GLN A 175 -15.97 -6.02 -47.83
C GLN A 175 -16.66 -7.27 -48.42
N GLU A 176 -16.79 -8.35 -47.64
CA GLU A 176 -17.48 -9.56 -48.06
C GLU A 176 -18.98 -9.34 -48.32
N VAL A 177 -19.63 -8.41 -47.61
CA VAL A 177 -21.04 -8.10 -47.77
C VAL A 177 -21.34 -7.33 -49.06
N VAL A 178 -20.40 -6.52 -49.57
CA VAL A 178 -20.59 -5.67 -50.75
C VAL A 178 -21.12 -6.41 -51.98
N PRO A 179 -20.60 -7.60 -52.42
CA PRO A 179 -21.13 -8.33 -53.55
C PRO A 179 -22.57 -8.82 -53.33
N PHE A 180 -22.92 -9.23 -52.12
CA PHE A 180 -24.29 -9.65 -51.76
C PHE A 180 -25.28 -8.50 -51.83
N GLU A 181 -24.91 -7.29 -51.44
CA GLU A 181 -25.74 -6.08 -51.56
C GLU A 181 -26.03 -5.77 -53.02
N LYS A 182 -25.01 -5.80 -53.88
CA LYS A 182 -25.16 -5.58 -55.34
C LYS A 182 -26.11 -6.62 -55.96
N ALA A 183 -25.88 -7.89 -55.69
CA ALA A 183 -26.70 -8.98 -56.23
C ALA A 183 -28.18 -8.86 -55.75
N ARG A 184 -28.39 -8.49 -54.48
CA ARG A 184 -29.75 -8.24 -53.95
C ARG A 184 -30.43 -7.07 -54.64
N THR A 185 -29.72 -5.97 -54.88
CA THR A 185 -30.26 -4.79 -55.57
C THR A 185 -30.69 -5.13 -56.97
N GLU A 186 -29.90 -5.89 -57.73
CA GLU A 186 -30.24 -6.37 -59.06
C GLU A 186 -31.45 -7.31 -59.07
N THR A 187 -31.52 -8.25 -58.13
CA THR A 187 -32.65 -9.15 -57.97
C THR A 187 -33.94 -8.41 -57.67
N VAL A 188 -33.90 -7.43 -56.74
CA VAL A 188 -35.06 -6.61 -56.39
C VAL A 188 -35.49 -5.76 -57.60
N ARG A 189 -34.58 -5.18 -58.35
CA ARG A 189 -34.87 -4.41 -59.56
C ARG A 189 -35.54 -5.27 -60.65
N ALA A 190 -35.02 -6.47 -60.92
CA ALA A 190 -35.60 -7.41 -61.88
C ALA A 190 -37.04 -7.80 -61.49
N ARG A 191 -37.24 -8.08 -60.18
CA ARG A 191 -38.59 -8.43 -59.67
C ARG A 191 -39.59 -7.30 -59.77
N LEU A 192 -39.17 -6.05 -59.60
CA LEU A 192 -40.04 -4.87 -59.78
C LEU A 192 -40.36 -4.67 -61.21
N LEU A 193 -39.45 -4.91 -62.15
CA LEU A 193 -39.74 -4.80 -63.62
C LEU A 193 -40.66 -5.92 -64.14
N GLU A 194 -40.60 -7.11 -63.53
CA GLU A 194 -41.47 -8.26 -63.90
C GLU A 194 -42.90 -8.08 -63.42
N ASN A 195 -43.15 -7.26 -62.41
CA ASN A 195 -44.48 -6.98 -61.85
C ASN A 195 -45.12 -5.67 -62.37
N LEU A 196 -44.51 -5.00 -63.34
CA LEU A 196 -45.02 -3.84 -64.07
C LEU A 196 -45.57 -4.26 -65.41
#